data_f4bf44c3ced497051314c84a7d8be249
#
_entry.id   f4bf44c3ced497051314c84a7d8be249
#
_cell.length_a   1.000
_cell.length_b   1.000
_cell.length_c   1.000
_cell.angle_alpha   90.00
_cell.angle_beta   90.00
_cell.angle_gamma   90.00
#
_symmetry.space_group_name_H-M   'P 1'
#
loop_
_entity.id
_entity.type
_entity.pdbx_description
1 polymer ?
#
loop_
_entity_poly.entity_id
_entity_poly.type
_entity_poly.pdbx_seq_one_letter_code
_entity_poly.pdbx_strand_id
1 'polypeptide(L)'
;MKKSIFKIALLNFCILVLAACSSDKDSTDEVIVDPPTQSDPLTTQNVLTYMVDASATKETQALFYNLKRLGETKTAIGQQDAFNSFYQDAGGYSDIKKNTGFDPAVLGSDFMFITDKNNNEQLNNWFYQQELKIVSDVKAAYAKGIINTFSWHLREPYKEDSFYTADMTADQKSTAFRSILPGGANNEWYKKKLDKVASVISNLKGSNGELIPIIFRPFHEFDGSWFWWGANFCTAEEYKKAYQFTVDYLKNTKGVHNILYAYSPDNSYSTVEDYLTRYPGDKYVDVLGMDNYGDLNSGNDGYNRANAKLKMLSIAAKTRVKIAALTETGYQVTATTPPINNWFSTNLYNVLHDNRTFDLQFNTISYVMFWNNTKDGYYVPNGTVSNASDFKTFAEKSKSALLNSLPKMYEMPK
;
A
#
# COMPACT_ATOMS: atom_id res chain seq x y z
N MET A 1 -36.45 21.76 51.38
CA MET A 1 -36.48 21.40 52.84
C MET A 1 -35.60 20.20 53.06
N LYS A 2 -34.71 20.34 54.06
CA LYS A 2 -33.88 19.34 54.74
C LYS A 2 -32.66 18.80 54.02
N LYS A 3 -31.59 19.41 54.40
CA LYS A 3 -30.19 19.06 54.58
C LYS A 3 -30.02 17.78 55.43
N SER A 4 -29.01 16.97 55.15
CA SER A 4 -28.25 16.38 56.24
C SER A 4 -26.80 16.11 55.78
N ILE A 5 -25.93 16.66 56.54
CA ILE A 5 -24.47 16.65 56.54
C ILE A 5 -24.03 15.49 57.47
N PHE A 6 -23.02 14.70 57.13
CA PHE A 6 -22.22 14.07 58.18
C PHE A 6 -20.73 14.12 57.81
N LYS A 7 -19.98 14.51 58.83
CA LYS A 7 -18.56 14.90 58.84
C LYS A 7 -17.64 13.75 59.30
N ILE A 8 -16.41 13.74 58.79
CA ILE A 8 -15.08 13.63 59.42
C ILE A 8 -14.75 12.37 60.24
N ALA A 9 -13.63 11.75 59.93
CA ALA A 9 -12.50 11.53 60.85
C ALA A 9 -11.18 11.29 60.12
N LEU A 10 -10.25 12.19 60.38
CA LEU A 10 -8.80 12.09 60.14
C LEU A 10 -8.19 11.12 61.17
N LEU A 11 -7.17 10.33 60.77
CA LEU A 11 -6.18 9.87 61.69
C LEU A 11 -4.80 9.88 61.02
N ASN A 12 -3.99 10.83 61.48
CA ASN A 12 -2.54 10.95 61.26
C ASN A 12 -1.79 9.88 62.05
N PHE A 13 -0.78 9.28 61.44
CA PHE A 13 0.30 8.69 62.22
C PHE A 13 1.65 9.07 61.56
N CYS A 14 2.31 10.03 62.24
CA CYS A 14 3.72 10.37 62.00
C CYS A 14 4.63 9.36 62.71
N ILE A 15 5.62 8.84 62.03
CA ILE A 15 6.85 8.39 62.69
C ILE A 15 8.05 8.99 61.93
N LEU A 16 8.76 9.87 62.61
CA LEU A 16 10.07 10.36 62.27
C LEU A 16 11.11 9.27 62.62
N VAL A 17 12.06 9.03 61.75
CA VAL A 17 13.42 8.60 62.17
C VAL A 17 14.45 9.36 61.36
N LEU A 18 15.45 9.86 62.07
CA LEU A 18 16.47 10.80 61.70
C LEU A 18 17.60 10.21 60.85
N ALA A 19 18.06 11.01 60.00
CA ALA A 19 19.39 11.28 59.45
C ALA A 19 20.57 10.36 59.75
N ALA A 20 21.29 10.01 58.67
CA ALA A 20 22.75 10.10 58.65
C ALA A 20 23.21 10.44 57.23
N CYS A 21 23.92 11.54 57.07
CA CYS A 21 24.66 11.94 55.90
C CYS A 21 25.81 11.00 55.62
N SER A 22 26.02 10.60 54.40
CA SER A 22 27.33 10.50 53.82
C SER A 22 27.26 10.81 52.33
N SER A 23 28.02 11.78 51.93
CA SER A 23 28.30 12.22 50.59
C SER A 23 29.17 11.17 49.89
N ASP A 24 28.66 10.58 48.79
CA ASP A 24 29.52 10.15 47.70
C ASP A 24 28.80 10.43 46.40
N LYS A 25 29.40 11.31 45.60
CA LYS A 25 29.07 11.54 44.20
C LYS A 25 29.56 10.33 43.42
N ASP A 26 28.66 9.45 43.07
CA ASP A 26 28.85 8.58 41.90
C ASP A 26 27.91 9.06 40.79
N SER A 27 28.51 9.71 39.83
CA SER A 27 27.92 9.96 38.54
C SER A 27 27.83 8.61 37.80
N THR A 28 26.74 7.92 37.97
CA THR A 28 26.40 6.85 37.02
C THR A 28 25.98 7.54 35.70
N ASP A 29 26.94 7.70 34.79
CA ASP A 29 26.64 7.84 33.38
C ASP A 29 25.74 6.64 33.00
N GLU A 30 24.47 6.89 32.83
CA GLU A 30 23.61 5.95 32.09
C GLU A 30 24.22 5.83 30.70
N VAL A 31 24.97 4.76 30.50
CA VAL A 31 25.36 4.33 29.16
C VAL A 31 24.05 4.06 28.43
N ILE A 32 23.63 5.03 27.62
CA ILE A 32 22.61 4.80 26.59
C ILE A 32 23.24 3.74 25.69
N VAL A 33 22.92 2.48 25.95
CA VAL A 33 23.23 1.38 25.05
C VAL A 33 22.28 1.57 23.88
N ASP A 34 22.80 2.13 22.79
CA ASP A 34 22.10 2.10 21.51
C ASP A 34 21.61 0.67 21.28
N PRO A 35 20.31 0.48 20.98
CA PRO A 35 19.82 -0.87 20.65
C PRO A 35 20.69 -1.39 19.51
N PRO A 36 21.14 -2.65 19.57
CA PRO A 36 22.04 -3.20 18.57
C PRO A 36 21.46 -2.94 17.19
N THR A 37 22.21 -2.27 16.33
CA THR A 37 21.90 -2.08 14.92
C THR A 37 21.88 -3.47 14.29
N GLN A 38 20.73 -4.16 14.39
CA GLN A 38 20.55 -5.43 13.72
C GLN A 38 20.56 -5.11 12.22
N SER A 39 21.67 -5.44 11.58
CA SER A 39 21.80 -5.33 10.12
C SER A 39 20.63 -6.05 9.49
N ASP A 40 20.01 -5.45 8.48
CA ASP A 40 18.95 -6.11 7.72
C ASP A 40 19.50 -7.45 7.19
N PRO A 41 18.92 -8.59 7.57
CA PRO A 41 19.47 -9.90 7.23
C PRO A 41 19.30 -10.27 5.75
N LEU A 42 18.59 -9.44 4.95
CA LEU A 42 18.33 -9.71 3.54
C LEU A 42 19.62 -9.62 2.71
N THR A 43 19.88 -10.66 1.94
CA THR A 43 20.96 -10.74 0.95
C THR A 43 20.41 -11.23 -0.39
N THR A 44 21.22 -11.10 -1.46
CA THR A 44 20.84 -11.64 -2.77
C THR A 44 20.73 -13.16 -2.77
N GLN A 45 21.37 -13.86 -1.83
CA GLN A 45 21.38 -15.32 -1.72
C GLN A 45 20.21 -15.87 -0.91
N ASN A 46 19.68 -15.10 0.04
CA ASN A 46 18.63 -15.59 0.95
C ASN A 46 17.25 -14.97 0.71
N VAL A 47 17.07 -14.20 -0.36
CA VAL A 47 15.84 -13.43 -0.64
C VAL A 47 14.58 -14.30 -0.59
N LEU A 48 14.61 -15.51 -1.13
CA LEU A 48 13.48 -16.44 -1.12
C LEU A 48 13.00 -16.82 0.28
N THR A 49 13.87 -16.76 1.29
CA THR A 49 13.50 -17.06 2.69
C THR A 49 12.46 -16.07 3.25
N TYR A 50 12.45 -14.86 2.71
CA TYR A 50 11.57 -13.77 3.16
C TYR A 50 10.37 -13.53 2.27
N MET A 51 10.34 -14.15 1.08
CA MET A 51 9.23 -14.03 0.14
C MET A 51 8.09 -15.01 0.45
N VAL A 52 6.89 -14.66 0.03
CA VAL A 52 5.70 -15.53 0.11
C VAL A 52 5.87 -16.76 -0.76
N ASP A 53 6.48 -16.60 -1.91
CA ASP A 53 6.63 -17.66 -2.91
C ASP A 53 8.09 -18.13 -3.01
N ALA A 54 8.36 -19.32 -2.49
CA ALA A 54 9.67 -19.97 -2.59
C ALA A 54 10.03 -20.39 -4.02
N SER A 55 9.06 -20.38 -4.94
CA SER A 55 9.23 -20.67 -6.37
C SER A 55 9.19 -19.42 -7.25
N ALA A 56 9.27 -18.23 -6.63
CA ALA A 56 9.22 -16.96 -7.35
C ALA A 56 10.25 -16.88 -8.48
N THR A 57 9.86 -16.28 -9.62
CA THR A 57 10.75 -16.09 -10.77
C THR A 57 11.95 -15.21 -10.38
N LYS A 58 13.04 -15.28 -11.16
CA LYS A 58 14.26 -14.50 -10.90
C LYS A 58 13.98 -12.99 -10.89
N GLU A 59 13.13 -12.55 -11.79
CA GLU A 59 12.71 -11.14 -11.91
C GLU A 59 11.87 -10.72 -10.69
N THR A 60 11.03 -11.63 -10.15
CA THR A 60 10.23 -11.36 -8.95
C THR A 60 11.10 -11.30 -7.69
N GLN A 61 12.09 -12.19 -7.59
CA GLN A 61 13.09 -12.15 -6.52
C GLN A 61 13.89 -10.84 -6.56
N ALA A 62 14.33 -10.44 -7.76
CA ALA A 62 15.05 -9.19 -7.95
C ALA A 62 14.19 -7.97 -7.59
N LEU A 63 12.92 -7.97 -8.01
CA LEU A 63 11.98 -6.89 -7.64
C LEU A 63 11.82 -6.77 -6.12
N PHE A 64 11.60 -7.88 -5.41
CA PHE A 64 11.48 -7.86 -3.95
C PHE A 64 12.73 -7.27 -3.30
N TYR A 65 13.90 -7.78 -3.66
CA TYR A 65 15.18 -7.33 -3.13
C TYR A 65 15.42 -5.84 -3.40
N ASN A 66 15.34 -5.45 -4.67
CA ASN A 66 15.65 -4.09 -5.10
C ASN A 66 14.66 -3.06 -4.55
N LEU A 67 13.36 -3.42 -4.47
CA LEU A 67 12.34 -2.53 -3.94
C LEU A 67 12.53 -2.30 -2.44
N LYS A 68 12.87 -3.35 -1.67
CA LYS A 68 13.21 -3.20 -0.27
C LYS A 68 14.45 -2.32 -0.08
N ARG A 69 15.51 -2.54 -0.85
CA ARG A 69 16.74 -1.71 -0.79
C ARG A 69 16.51 -0.27 -1.26
N LEU A 70 15.65 -0.07 -2.26
CA LEU A 70 15.29 1.28 -2.70
C LEU A 70 14.68 2.10 -1.55
N GLY A 71 13.77 1.50 -0.77
CA GLY A 71 13.11 2.17 0.35
C GLY A 71 14.05 2.69 1.43
N GLU A 72 15.27 2.16 1.53
CA GLU A 72 16.29 2.65 2.47
C GLU A 72 16.88 4.01 2.06
N THR A 73 16.76 4.39 0.80
CA THR A 73 17.39 5.60 0.26
C THR A 73 16.43 6.53 -0.47
N LYS A 74 15.44 5.98 -1.17
CA LYS A 74 14.51 6.71 -2.02
C LYS A 74 13.11 6.11 -1.97
N THR A 75 12.11 6.94 -2.30
CA THR A 75 10.74 6.51 -2.54
C THR A 75 10.42 6.64 -4.03
N ALA A 76 10.03 5.53 -4.68
CA ALA A 76 9.59 5.51 -6.06
C ALA A 76 8.21 6.19 -6.20
N ILE A 77 8.06 7.05 -7.20
CA ILE A 77 6.81 7.79 -7.46
C ILE A 77 6.01 7.05 -8.52
N GLY A 78 4.78 6.70 -8.18
CA GLY A 78 3.85 6.00 -9.07
C GLY A 78 2.52 6.70 -9.23
N GLN A 79 1.77 6.27 -10.25
CA GLN A 79 0.40 6.70 -10.47
C GLN A 79 -0.46 5.56 -10.99
N GLN A 80 -1.69 5.48 -10.46
CA GLN A 80 -2.73 4.57 -10.96
C GLN A 80 -3.14 4.99 -12.36
N ASP A 81 -3.25 4.01 -13.26
CA ASP A 81 -3.70 4.18 -14.65
C ASP A 81 -2.93 5.25 -15.46
N ALA A 82 -1.64 5.46 -15.12
CA ALA A 82 -0.82 6.53 -15.70
C ALA A 82 -0.76 6.53 -17.24
N PHE A 83 -0.92 5.37 -17.89
CA PHE A 83 -0.87 5.23 -19.35
C PHE A 83 -2.24 4.92 -19.97
N ASN A 84 -3.30 4.89 -19.19
CA ASN A 84 -4.62 4.61 -19.70
C ASN A 84 -5.22 5.86 -20.39
N SER A 85 -5.34 5.81 -21.71
CA SER A 85 -5.90 6.91 -22.50
C SER A 85 -7.38 7.19 -22.22
N PHE A 86 -8.07 6.29 -21.53
CA PHE A 86 -9.47 6.49 -21.13
C PHE A 86 -9.62 7.59 -20.06
N TYR A 87 -8.66 7.72 -19.16
CA TYR A 87 -8.68 8.71 -18.08
C TYR A 87 -7.86 9.96 -18.39
N GLN A 88 -6.96 9.89 -19.35
CA GLN A 88 -6.04 10.97 -19.67
C GLN A 88 -6.22 11.41 -21.12
N ASP A 89 -5.75 12.60 -21.46
CA ASP A 89 -5.79 13.05 -22.84
C ASP A 89 -4.94 12.15 -23.75
N ALA A 90 -5.29 12.12 -25.04
CA ALA A 90 -4.70 11.23 -26.03
C ALA A 90 -3.20 11.49 -26.35
N GLY A 91 -2.49 12.25 -25.54
CA GLY A 91 -1.10 12.65 -25.81
C GLY A 91 -0.04 11.55 -25.64
N GLY A 92 -0.41 10.31 -25.27
CA GLY A 92 0.49 9.16 -25.22
C GLY A 92 1.54 9.16 -24.09
N TYR A 93 1.55 10.20 -23.24
CA TYR A 93 2.44 10.31 -22.09
C TYR A 93 1.64 10.45 -20.80
N SER A 94 2.18 9.88 -19.71
CA SER A 94 1.61 10.11 -18.36
C SER A 94 1.68 11.60 -17.97
N ASP A 95 0.77 12.04 -17.10
CA ASP A 95 0.80 13.41 -16.59
C ASP A 95 2.09 13.68 -15.79
N ILE A 96 2.64 12.68 -15.11
CA ILE A 96 3.98 12.76 -14.50
C ILE A 96 5.02 13.13 -15.55
N LYS A 97 5.02 12.46 -16.71
CA LYS A 97 6.00 12.74 -17.77
C LYS A 97 5.80 14.11 -18.43
N LYS A 98 4.56 14.53 -18.64
CA LYS A 98 4.24 15.86 -19.17
C LYS A 98 4.77 16.95 -18.24
N ASN A 99 4.72 16.72 -16.92
CA ASN A 99 5.20 17.68 -15.94
C ASN A 99 6.71 17.65 -15.73
N THR A 100 7.29 16.45 -15.60
CA THR A 100 8.69 16.28 -15.13
C THR A 100 9.67 15.94 -16.25
N GLY A 101 9.20 15.48 -17.41
CA GLY A 101 10.00 14.94 -18.50
C GLY A 101 10.31 13.44 -18.39
N PHE A 102 10.02 12.80 -17.26
CA PHE A 102 10.32 11.39 -17.00
C PHE A 102 9.06 10.58 -16.70
N ASP A 103 9.05 9.31 -17.11
CA ASP A 103 7.97 8.37 -16.80
C ASP A 103 7.92 8.09 -15.27
N PRO A 104 6.75 7.70 -14.72
CA PRO A 104 6.65 7.25 -13.34
C PRO A 104 7.54 6.03 -13.08
N ALA A 105 7.93 5.84 -11.82
CA ALA A 105 8.67 4.66 -11.39
C ALA A 105 7.77 3.45 -11.18
N VAL A 106 6.48 3.66 -10.87
CA VAL A 106 5.49 2.62 -10.61
C VAL A 106 4.22 2.92 -11.41
N LEU A 107 3.72 1.91 -12.12
CA LEU A 107 2.42 1.92 -12.80
C LEU A 107 1.42 1.13 -11.97
N GLY A 108 0.31 1.78 -11.56
CA GLY A 108 -0.85 1.12 -10.99
C GLY A 108 -1.84 0.69 -12.08
N SER A 109 -2.42 -0.48 -11.91
CA SER A 109 -3.50 -1.04 -12.73
C SER A 109 -4.54 -1.68 -11.82
N ASP A 110 -5.68 -2.10 -12.39
CA ASP A 110 -6.75 -2.74 -11.64
C ASP A 110 -7.30 -3.96 -12.37
N PHE A 111 -7.62 -5.01 -11.62
CA PHE A 111 -8.29 -6.19 -12.18
C PHE A 111 -9.81 -6.01 -12.36
N MET A 112 -10.39 -4.87 -11.98
CA MET A 112 -11.84 -4.63 -12.01
C MET A 112 -12.45 -4.92 -13.39
N PHE A 113 -11.92 -4.31 -14.44
CA PHE A 113 -12.46 -4.51 -15.80
C PHE A 113 -12.10 -5.87 -16.38
N ILE A 114 -10.95 -6.42 -16.01
CA ILE A 114 -10.49 -7.74 -16.43
C ILE A 114 -11.42 -8.84 -15.92
N THR A 115 -11.89 -8.71 -14.65
CA THR A 115 -12.75 -9.70 -14.00
C THR A 115 -14.24 -9.34 -14.03
N ASP A 116 -14.62 -8.27 -14.74
CA ASP A 116 -16.02 -7.86 -14.86
C ASP A 116 -16.89 -8.94 -15.52
N LYS A 117 -18.14 -9.10 -15.04
CA LYS A 117 -19.10 -10.05 -15.60
C LYS A 117 -19.41 -9.84 -17.08
N ASN A 118 -19.26 -8.59 -17.54
CA ASN A 118 -19.52 -8.21 -18.93
C ASN A 118 -18.28 -8.36 -19.83
N ASN A 119 -17.13 -8.70 -19.31
CA ASN A 119 -15.95 -9.01 -20.11
C ASN A 119 -16.14 -10.37 -20.80
N ASN A 120 -16.49 -10.35 -22.07
CA ASN A 120 -16.77 -11.56 -22.86
C ASN A 120 -15.64 -11.96 -23.81
N GLU A 121 -14.46 -11.35 -23.67
CA GLU A 121 -13.24 -11.63 -24.45
C GLU A 121 -13.39 -11.42 -25.97
N GLN A 122 -14.39 -10.62 -26.39
CA GLN A 122 -14.56 -10.26 -27.79
C GLN A 122 -13.96 -8.87 -28.08
N LEU A 123 -13.29 -8.71 -29.21
CA LEU A 123 -12.58 -7.48 -29.59
C LEU A 123 -13.47 -6.22 -29.62
N ASN A 124 -14.76 -6.37 -29.87
CA ASN A 124 -15.72 -5.27 -29.83
C ASN A 124 -16.32 -4.99 -28.43
N ASN A 125 -15.95 -5.75 -27.42
CA ASN A 125 -16.41 -5.56 -26.05
C ASN A 125 -15.54 -4.52 -25.35
N TRP A 126 -16.15 -3.51 -24.75
CA TRP A 126 -15.43 -2.43 -24.08
C TRP A 126 -14.57 -2.93 -22.91
N PHE A 127 -15.08 -3.84 -22.07
CA PHE A 127 -14.32 -4.40 -20.94
C PHE A 127 -13.10 -5.18 -21.40
N TYR A 128 -13.25 -5.95 -22.49
CA TYR A 128 -12.12 -6.67 -23.08
C TYR A 128 -11.09 -5.71 -23.70
N GLN A 129 -11.52 -4.61 -24.30
CA GLN A 129 -10.62 -3.57 -24.80
C GLN A 129 -9.81 -2.94 -23.64
N GLN A 130 -10.45 -2.73 -22.46
CA GLN A 130 -9.73 -2.28 -21.26
C GLN A 130 -8.71 -3.33 -20.78
N GLU A 131 -9.06 -4.62 -20.77
CA GLU A 131 -8.12 -5.69 -20.46
C GLU A 131 -6.90 -5.67 -21.39
N LEU A 132 -7.13 -5.60 -22.70
CA LEU A 132 -6.06 -5.54 -23.70
C LEU A 132 -5.16 -4.31 -23.52
N LYS A 133 -5.76 -3.16 -23.20
CA LYS A 133 -5.04 -1.92 -22.92
C LYS A 133 -4.16 -2.05 -21.68
N ILE A 134 -4.71 -2.55 -20.57
CA ILE A 134 -3.96 -2.78 -19.31
C ILE A 134 -2.80 -3.73 -19.58
N VAL A 135 -3.01 -4.86 -20.25
CA VAL A 135 -1.95 -5.83 -20.57
C VAL A 135 -0.85 -5.18 -21.43
N SER A 136 -1.25 -4.35 -22.41
CA SER A 136 -0.29 -3.61 -23.25
C SER A 136 0.54 -2.61 -22.42
N ASP A 137 -0.10 -1.86 -21.53
CA ASP A 137 0.55 -0.86 -20.69
C ASP A 137 1.53 -1.51 -19.70
N VAL A 138 1.15 -2.62 -19.07
CA VAL A 138 2.01 -3.40 -18.16
C VAL A 138 3.27 -3.91 -18.88
N LYS A 139 3.11 -4.44 -20.10
CA LYS A 139 4.25 -4.89 -20.91
C LYS A 139 5.16 -3.74 -21.32
N ALA A 140 4.58 -2.61 -21.72
CA ALA A 140 5.34 -1.41 -22.08
C ALA A 140 6.06 -0.80 -20.86
N ALA A 141 5.42 -0.79 -19.70
CA ALA A 141 6.02 -0.36 -18.44
C ALA A 141 7.21 -1.25 -18.05
N TYR A 142 7.03 -2.56 -18.06
CA TYR A 142 8.10 -3.53 -17.76
C TYR A 142 9.30 -3.37 -18.71
N ALA A 143 9.06 -3.23 -20.00
CA ALA A 143 10.12 -3.04 -20.99
C ALA A 143 10.96 -1.77 -20.75
N LYS A 144 10.40 -0.77 -20.07
CA LYS A 144 11.10 0.45 -19.63
C LYS A 144 11.78 0.30 -18.26
N GLY A 145 11.49 -0.76 -17.50
CA GLY A 145 11.94 -0.94 -16.12
C GLY A 145 11.02 -0.36 -15.05
N ILE A 146 9.79 0.05 -15.41
CA ILE A 146 8.76 0.55 -14.49
C ILE A 146 8.17 -0.62 -13.72
N ILE A 147 7.96 -0.44 -12.41
CA ILE A 147 7.35 -1.42 -11.51
C ILE A 147 5.84 -1.47 -11.76
N ASN A 148 5.24 -2.66 -11.81
CA ASN A 148 3.81 -2.85 -12.00
C ASN A 148 3.12 -3.26 -10.69
N THR A 149 2.04 -2.59 -10.31
CA THR A 149 1.18 -2.96 -9.18
C THR A 149 -0.28 -3.02 -9.60
N PHE A 150 -1.05 -3.92 -8.98
CA PHE A 150 -2.46 -4.12 -9.25
C PHE A 150 -3.27 -4.06 -7.97
N SER A 151 -4.27 -3.18 -7.93
CA SER A 151 -5.41 -3.28 -7.03
C SER A 151 -6.49 -4.20 -7.61
N TRP A 152 -7.49 -4.51 -6.82
CA TRP A 152 -8.64 -5.26 -7.31
C TRP A 152 -9.93 -4.75 -6.67
N HIS A 153 -10.63 -3.88 -7.38
CA HIS A 153 -11.97 -3.47 -7.04
C HIS A 153 -12.97 -4.54 -7.50
N LEU A 154 -12.95 -5.70 -6.80
CA LEU A 154 -13.80 -6.85 -7.11
C LEU A 154 -15.26 -6.51 -6.82
N ARG A 155 -16.12 -6.64 -7.82
CA ARG A 155 -17.56 -6.45 -7.65
C ARG A 155 -18.16 -7.53 -6.75
N GLU A 156 -19.22 -7.20 -6.03
CA GLU A 156 -19.87 -8.09 -5.05
C GLU A 156 -20.42 -9.39 -5.71
N PRO A 157 -20.53 -10.51 -4.94
CA PRO A 157 -20.75 -11.84 -5.53
C PRO A 157 -22.21 -12.17 -5.88
N TYR A 158 -23.14 -11.23 -5.82
CA TYR A 158 -24.56 -11.50 -6.11
C TYR A 158 -24.99 -11.00 -7.49
N LYS A 159 -24.89 -9.68 -7.72
CA LYS A 159 -25.24 -9.05 -8.99
C LYS A 159 -24.01 -8.65 -9.79
N GLU A 160 -22.89 -8.51 -9.14
CA GLU A 160 -21.64 -8.00 -9.71
C GLU A 160 -21.78 -6.58 -10.30
N ASP A 161 -22.57 -5.74 -9.65
CA ASP A 161 -22.85 -4.38 -10.15
C ASP A 161 -21.87 -3.35 -9.53
N SER A 162 -21.49 -3.53 -8.27
CA SER A 162 -20.65 -2.59 -7.54
C SER A 162 -19.68 -3.30 -6.60
N PHE A 163 -18.56 -2.69 -6.29
CA PHE A 163 -17.68 -3.06 -5.17
C PHE A 163 -18.01 -2.28 -3.89
N TYR A 164 -18.81 -1.21 -4.00
CA TYR A 164 -19.31 -0.46 -2.86
C TYR A 164 -20.53 -1.14 -2.24
N THR A 165 -20.67 -0.97 -0.92
CA THR A 165 -21.79 -1.52 -0.17
C THR A 165 -23.07 -0.70 -0.25
N ALA A 166 -23.03 0.53 -0.80
CA ALA A 166 -24.18 1.44 -0.83
C ALA A 166 -25.43 0.80 -1.48
N ASP A 167 -25.24 0.01 -2.53
CA ASP A 167 -26.31 -0.62 -3.31
C ASP A 167 -26.68 -2.03 -2.83
N MET A 168 -26.03 -2.53 -1.75
CA MET A 168 -26.28 -3.87 -1.20
C MET A 168 -27.35 -3.85 -0.11
N THR A 169 -28.17 -4.90 -0.03
CA THR A 169 -29.09 -5.10 1.10
C THR A 169 -28.32 -5.45 2.38
N ALA A 170 -28.95 -5.30 3.55
CA ALA A 170 -28.33 -5.65 4.83
C ALA A 170 -27.90 -7.12 4.88
N ASP A 171 -28.71 -8.02 4.34
CA ASP A 171 -28.40 -9.47 4.26
C ASP A 171 -27.19 -9.72 3.35
N GLN A 172 -27.16 -9.12 2.17
CA GLN A 172 -26.01 -9.22 1.27
C GLN A 172 -24.73 -8.70 1.93
N LYS A 173 -24.74 -7.54 2.59
CA LYS A 173 -23.59 -7.00 3.31
C LYS A 173 -23.07 -7.99 4.36
N SER A 174 -23.97 -8.62 5.13
CA SER A 174 -23.61 -9.53 6.21
C SER A 174 -23.06 -10.88 5.73
N THR A 175 -23.35 -11.26 4.48
CA THR A 175 -23.05 -12.61 3.97
C THR A 175 -22.03 -12.64 2.82
N ALA A 176 -21.85 -11.53 2.10
CA ALA A 176 -21.03 -11.47 0.88
C ALA A 176 -19.61 -12.03 1.09
N PHE A 177 -18.90 -11.50 2.09
CA PHE A 177 -17.50 -11.88 2.27
C PHE A 177 -17.33 -13.35 2.72
N ARG A 178 -18.12 -13.81 3.68
CA ARG A 178 -18.07 -15.21 4.09
C ARG A 178 -18.49 -16.18 3.01
N SER A 179 -19.33 -15.74 2.06
CA SER A 179 -19.79 -16.60 0.98
C SER A 179 -18.70 -16.99 -0.01
N ILE A 180 -17.62 -16.22 -0.11
CA ILE A 180 -16.49 -16.54 -0.99
C ILE A 180 -15.43 -17.44 -0.35
N LEU A 181 -15.51 -17.67 0.97
CA LEU A 181 -14.59 -18.56 1.68
C LEU A 181 -14.77 -20.02 1.21
N PRO A 182 -13.77 -20.90 1.40
CA PRO A 182 -13.92 -22.32 1.14
C PRO A 182 -15.16 -22.92 1.81
N GLY A 183 -16.02 -23.57 1.03
CA GLY A 183 -17.32 -24.08 1.47
C GLY A 183 -18.47 -23.07 1.45
N GLY A 184 -18.22 -21.81 1.18
CA GLY A 184 -19.25 -20.78 1.01
C GLY A 184 -19.95 -20.86 -0.34
N ALA A 185 -21.18 -20.31 -0.41
CA ALA A 185 -22.06 -20.44 -1.59
C ALA A 185 -21.47 -19.81 -2.87
N ASN A 186 -20.62 -18.79 -2.74
CA ASN A 186 -19.99 -18.09 -3.85
C ASN A 186 -18.48 -18.41 -4.00
N ASN A 187 -17.97 -19.48 -3.34
CA ASN A 187 -16.55 -19.83 -3.46
C ASN A 187 -16.17 -20.22 -4.88
N GLU A 188 -17.02 -20.99 -5.60
CA GLU A 188 -16.76 -21.35 -7.00
C GLU A 188 -16.80 -20.12 -7.95
N TRP A 189 -17.65 -19.15 -7.68
CA TRP A 189 -17.63 -17.87 -8.38
C TRP A 189 -16.29 -17.14 -8.14
N TYR A 190 -15.83 -17.07 -6.88
CA TYR A 190 -14.58 -16.43 -6.54
C TYR A 190 -13.37 -17.12 -7.20
N LYS A 191 -13.35 -18.45 -7.23
CA LYS A 191 -12.32 -19.22 -7.95
C LYS A 191 -12.29 -18.85 -9.45
N LYS A 192 -13.44 -18.70 -10.10
CA LYS A 192 -13.49 -18.27 -11.51
C LYS A 192 -12.89 -16.89 -11.71
N LYS A 193 -13.11 -15.96 -10.78
CA LYS A 193 -12.46 -14.64 -10.81
C LYS A 193 -10.94 -14.76 -10.64
N LEU A 194 -10.47 -15.60 -9.70
CA LEU A 194 -9.05 -15.90 -9.53
C LEU A 194 -8.45 -16.63 -10.75
N ASP A 195 -9.20 -17.49 -11.43
CA ASP A 195 -8.77 -18.15 -12.66
C ASP A 195 -8.48 -17.12 -13.76
N LYS A 196 -9.36 -16.10 -13.89
CA LYS A 196 -9.14 -15.01 -14.85
C LYS A 196 -7.90 -14.19 -14.48
N VAL A 197 -7.73 -13.82 -13.22
CA VAL A 197 -6.54 -13.13 -12.72
C VAL A 197 -5.27 -13.96 -13.03
N ALA A 198 -5.28 -15.25 -12.69
CA ALA A 198 -4.16 -16.16 -12.95
C ALA A 198 -3.83 -16.27 -14.45
N SER A 199 -4.85 -16.38 -15.30
CA SER A 199 -4.69 -16.45 -16.75
C SER A 199 -4.00 -15.20 -17.30
N VAL A 200 -4.43 -14.02 -16.88
CA VAL A 200 -3.83 -12.76 -17.34
C VAL A 200 -2.39 -12.66 -16.87
N ILE A 201 -2.11 -12.87 -15.57
CA ILE A 201 -0.75 -12.76 -15.00
C ILE A 201 0.22 -13.75 -15.66
N SER A 202 -0.19 -14.99 -15.90
CA SER A 202 0.63 -16.02 -16.54
C SER A 202 0.96 -15.69 -18.00
N ASN A 203 0.20 -14.79 -18.62
CA ASN A 203 0.41 -14.31 -19.99
C ASN A 203 1.12 -12.95 -20.07
N LEU A 204 1.42 -12.33 -18.93
CA LEU A 204 2.29 -11.15 -18.88
C LEU A 204 3.73 -11.57 -19.07
N LYS A 205 4.24 -11.43 -20.29
CA LYS A 205 5.61 -11.83 -20.67
C LYS A 205 6.36 -10.65 -21.24
N GLY A 206 7.62 -10.53 -20.83
CA GLY A 206 8.60 -9.63 -21.43
C GLY A 206 9.10 -10.13 -22.79
N SER A 207 10.01 -9.38 -23.38
CA SER A 207 10.52 -9.63 -24.75
C SER A 207 11.29 -10.95 -24.90
N ASN A 208 11.85 -11.49 -23.83
CA ASN A 208 12.60 -12.76 -23.85
C ASN A 208 11.75 -13.95 -23.35
N GLY A 209 10.44 -13.74 -23.15
CA GLY A 209 9.52 -14.76 -22.65
C GLY A 209 9.47 -14.90 -21.13
N GLU A 210 10.26 -14.13 -20.40
CA GLU A 210 10.24 -14.05 -18.93
C GLU A 210 8.89 -13.54 -18.43
N LEU A 211 8.42 -14.05 -17.28
CA LEU A 211 7.19 -13.59 -16.66
C LEU A 211 7.41 -12.22 -15.99
N ILE A 212 6.53 -11.27 -16.28
CA ILE A 212 6.56 -9.92 -15.72
C ILE A 212 6.10 -9.96 -14.27
N PRO A 213 6.94 -9.55 -13.30
CA PRO A 213 6.51 -9.45 -11.91
C PRO A 213 5.46 -8.36 -11.71
N ILE A 214 4.49 -8.65 -10.86
CA ILE A 214 3.51 -7.67 -10.39
C ILE A 214 3.43 -7.66 -8.87
N ILE A 215 3.02 -6.54 -8.29
CA ILE A 215 2.58 -6.44 -6.90
C ILE A 215 1.06 -6.51 -6.91
N PHE A 216 0.47 -7.51 -6.27
CA PHE A 216 -0.98 -7.70 -6.22
C PHE A 216 -1.55 -7.35 -4.85
N ARG A 217 -2.56 -6.50 -4.82
CA ARG A 217 -3.15 -5.91 -3.63
C ARG A 217 -4.67 -6.22 -3.55
N PRO A 218 -5.06 -7.46 -3.18
CA PRO A 218 -6.45 -7.84 -3.00
C PRO A 218 -7.01 -7.29 -1.69
N PHE A 219 -8.32 -7.02 -1.64
CA PHE A 219 -9.05 -6.63 -0.43
C PHE A 219 -8.41 -5.44 0.33
N HIS A 220 -7.96 -4.43 -0.41
CA HIS A 220 -7.38 -3.20 0.16
C HIS A 220 -8.44 -2.37 0.92
N GLU A 221 -8.01 -1.41 1.74
CA GLU A 221 -8.87 -0.53 2.55
C GLU A 221 -9.93 -1.27 3.37
N PHE A 222 -9.57 -2.46 3.83
CA PHE A 222 -10.48 -3.38 4.53
C PHE A 222 -10.88 -2.90 5.93
N ASP A 223 -10.22 -1.94 6.49
CA ASP A 223 -10.56 -1.31 7.77
C ASP A 223 -11.70 -0.29 7.64
N GLY A 224 -12.04 0.13 6.41
CA GLY A 224 -13.20 0.92 6.09
C GLY A 224 -14.52 0.13 6.04
N SER A 225 -15.60 0.82 5.68
CA SER A 225 -16.94 0.23 5.54
C SER A 225 -17.60 0.50 4.19
N TRP A 226 -16.83 1.01 3.22
CA TRP A 226 -17.33 1.32 1.89
C TRP A 226 -17.30 0.12 0.94
N PHE A 227 -16.32 -0.78 1.07
CA PHE A 227 -16.22 -2.01 0.28
C PHE A 227 -16.88 -3.19 0.98
N TRP A 228 -17.43 -4.15 0.21
CA TRP A 228 -18.10 -5.33 0.76
C TRP A 228 -17.16 -6.30 1.52
N TRP A 229 -15.84 -6.12 1.39
CA TRP A 229 -14.82 -6.84 2.20
C TRP A 229 -14.36 -6.05 3.44
N GLY A 230 -15.02 -4.93 3.75
CA GLY A 230 -14.64 -4.05 4.85
C GLY A 230 -14.89 -4.64 6.24
N ALA A 231 -14.28 -4.03 7.25
CA ALA A 231 -14.26 -4.52 8.62
C ALA A 231 -15.65 -4.71 9.25
N ASN A 232 -16.65 -3.93 8.81
CA ASN A 232 -18.02 -4.07 9.30
C ASN A 232 -18.76 -5.30 8.74
N PHE A 233 -18.22 -5.98 7.72
CA PHE A 233 -18.90 -7.03 6.97
C PHE A 233 -18.22 -8.39 7.07
N CYS A 234 -17.03 -8.44 7.68
CA CYS A 234 -16.32 -9.68 7.96
C CYS A 234 -15.50 -9.59 9.25
N THR A 235 -15.32 -10.71 9.91
CA THR A 235 -14.42 -10.82 11.05
C THR A 235 -12.95 -10.78 10.60
N ALA A 236 -12.03 -10.52 11.52
CA ALA A 236 -10.60 -10.59 11.24
C ALA A 236 -10.18 -11.98 10.73
N GLU A 237 -10.74 -13.04 11.31
CA GLU A 237 -10.43 -14.41 10.90
C GLU A 237 -10.99 -14.77 9.51
N GLU A 238 -12.17 -14.28 9.16
CA GLU A 238 -12.72 -14.43 7.80
C GLU A 238 -11.83 -13.73 6.77
N TYR A 239 -11.39 -12.50 7.08
CA TYR A 239 -10.47 -11.75 6.23
C TYR A 239 -9.15 -12.50 6.01
N LYS A 240 -8.50 -12.94 7.10
CA LYS A 240 -7.25 -13.72 7.02
C LYS A 240 -7.42 -14.97 6.15
N LYS A 241 -8.51 -15.72 6.35
CA LYS A 241 -8.82 -16.93 5.56
C LYS A 241 -9.01 -16.61 4.07
N ALA A 242 -9.73 -15.54 3.73
CA ALA A 242 -9.94 -15.14 2.33
C ALA A 242 -8.62 -14.75 1.67
N TYR A 243 -7.79 -13.97 2.37
CA TYR A 243 -6.48 -13.55 1.87
C TYR A 243 -5.55 -14.76 1.66
N GLN A 244 -5.44 -15.63 2.67
CA GLN A 244 -4.65 -16.88 2.60
C GLN A 244 -5.12 -17.77 1.45
N PHE A 245 -6.43 -17.97 1.32
CA PHE A 245 -7.01 -18.73 0.21
C PHE A 245 -6.65 -18.11 -1.16
N THR A 246 -6.72 -16.80 -1.31
CA THR A 246 -6.35 -16.09 -2.54
C THR A 246 -4.90 -16.37 -2.93
N VAL A 247 -3.97 -16.22 -1.98
CA VAL A 247 -2.55 -16.48 -2.19
C VAL A 247 -2.29 -17.94 -2.54
N ASP A 248 -2.82 -18.86 -1.75
CA ASP A 248 -2.63 -20.31 -1.96
C ASP A 248 -3.24 -20.78 -3.29
N TYR A 249 -4.38 -20.24 -3.67
CA TYR A 249 -5.02 -20.59 -4.94
C TYR A 249 -4.18 -20.13 -6.13
N LEU A 250 -3.74 -18.87 -6.16
CA LEU A 250 -2.90 -18.34 -7.24
C LEU A 250 -1.54 -19.04 -7.28
N LYS A 251 -0.86 -19.17 -6.16
CA LYS A 251 0.49 -19.72 -6.07
C LYS A 251 0.51 -21.24 -6.24
N ASN A 252 -0.28 -21.97 -5.42
CA ASN A 252 -0.17 -23.43 -5.32
C ASN A 252 -1.11 -24.14 -6.29
N THR A 253 -2.32 -23.61 -6.55
CA THR A 253 -3.30 -24.26 -7.44
C THR A 253 -3.10 -23.85 -8.88
N LYS A 254 -2.82 -22.56 -9.14
CA LYS A 254 -2.65 -22.02 -10.51
C LYS A 254 -1.19 -21.97 -10.96
N GLY A 255 -0.22 -22.13 -10.06
CA GLY A 255 1.22 -22.09 -10.38
C GLY A 255 1.69 -20.73 -10.86
N VAL A 256 1.13 -19.64 -10.32
CA VAL A 256 1.54 -18.26 -10.67
C VAL A 256 2.64 -17.82 -9.72
N HIS A 257 3.88 -17.67 -10.24
CA HIS A 257 5.09 -17.45 -9.46
C HIS A 257 5.75 -16.08 -9.70
N ASN A 258 5.02 -15.14 -10.28
CA ASN A 258 5.50 -13.77 -10.57
C ASN A 258 4.67 -12.70 -9.83
N ILE A 259 4.20 -13.02 -8.63
CA ILE A 259 3.42 -12.10 -7.79
C ILE A 259 4.18 -11.80 -6.48
N LEU A 260 4.25 -10.52 -6.11
CA LEU A 260 4.44 -10.06 -4.74
C LEU A 260 3.09 -9.66 -4.16
N TYR A 261 2.74 -10.19 -2.99
CA TYR A 261 1.44 -9.98 -2.37
C TYR A 261 1.47 -8.81 -1.40
N ALA A 262 0.55 -7.85 -1.57
CA ALA A 262 0.48 -6.64 -0.74
C ALA A 262 -0.76 -6.64 0.17
N TYR A 263 -0.53 -6.35 1.45
CA TYR A 263 -1.54 -6.13 2.48
C TYR A 263 -1.62 -4.64 2.76
N SER A 264 -2.78 -4.02 2.56
CA SER A 264 -2.92 -2.57 2.54
C SER A 264 -4.28 -2.13 3.11
N PRO A 265 -4.36 -1.84 4.42
CA PRO A 265 -5.48 -1.11 4.98
C PRO A 265 -5.49 0.36 4.53
N ASP A 266 -6.61 1.05 4.76
CA ASP A 266 -6.67 2.51 4.87
C ASP A 266 -5.97 2.95 6.17
N ASN A 267 -6.27 4.07 6.72
CA ASN A 267 -5.51 4.72 7.78
C ASN A 267 -6.15 4.69 9.18
N SER A 268 -7.09 3.78 9.47
CA SER A 268 -7.82 3.78 10.75
C SER A 268 -7.07 3.16 11.93
N TYR A 269 -5.84 2.72 11.77
CA TYR A 269 -5.00 2.15 12.82
C TYR A 269 -4.02 3.19 13.43
N SER A 270 -3.60 2.95 14.68
CA SER A 270 -2.66 3.82 15.42
C SER A 270 -1.45 3.08 16.00
N THR A 271 -1.51 1.76 16.13
CA THR A 271 -0.44 0.90 16.63
C THR A 271 -0.09 -0.22 15.67
N VAL A 272 1.07 -0.85 15.84
CA VAL A 272 1.45 -2.05 15.05
C VAL A 272 0.47 -3.19 15.29
N GLU A 273 0.00 -3.35 16.53
CA GLU A 273 -0.95 -4.38 16.92
C GLU A 273 -2.29 -4.18 16.20
N ASP A 274 -2.80 -2.96 16.14
CA ASP A 274 -4.03 -2.62 15.41
C ASP A 274 -3.86 -2.90 13.91
N TYR A 275 -2.76 -2.44 13.31
CA TYR A 275 -2.42 -2.69 11.91
C TYR A 275 -2.39 -4.17 11.58
N LEU A 276 -1.91 -5.01 12.48
CA LEU A 276 -1.77 -6.45 12.30
C LEU A 276 -3.02 -7.25 12.68
N THR A 277 -4.11 -6.62 13.15
CA THR A 277 -5.32 -7.33 13.58
C THR A 277 -5.86 -8.30 12.52
N ARG A 278 -5.86 -7.87 11.25
CA ARG A 278 -6.30 -8.66 10.09
C ARG A 278 -5.16 -9.24 9.25
N TYR A 279 -3.93 -9.10 9.72
CA TYR A 279 -2.74 -9.56 8.99
C TYR A 279 -2.75 -11.09 8.80
N PRO A 280 -2.65 -11.58 7.54
CA PRO A 280 -2.76 -13.01 7.27
C PRO A 280 -1.51 -13.82 7.63
N GLY A 281 -0.43 -13.14 7.99
CA GLY A 281 0.86 -13.74 8.38
C GLY A 281 1.97 -13.53 7.36
N ASP A 282 3.22 -13.63 7.82
CA ASP A 282 4.43 -13.34 7.01
C ASP A 282 4.60 -14.26 5.79
N LYS A 283 3.96 -15.45 5.81
CA LYS A 283 3.95 -16.41 4.70
C LYS A 283 3.00 -16.04 3.55
N TYR A 284 2.23 -14.96 3.73
CA TYR A 284 1.19 -14.54 2.78
C TYR A 284 1.35 -13.10 2.30
N VAL A 285 2.32 -12.36 2.84
CA VAL A 285 2.52 -10.94 2.51
C VAL A 285 3.99 -10.65 2.22
N ASP A 286 4.26 -9.97 1.12
CA ASP A 286 5.57 -9.44 0.73
C ASP A 286 5.67 -7.94 0.98
N VAL A 287 4.56 -7.22 0.83
CA VAL A 287 4.47 -5.76 0.94
C VAL A 287 3.46 -5.37 2.01
N LEU A 288 3.92 -4.64 3.02
CA LEU A 288 3.08 -3.96 3.98
C LEU A 288 2.75 -2.57 3.43
N GLY A 289 1.48 -2.32 3.14
CA GLY A 289 0.99 -1.10 2.55
C GLY A 289 0.11 -0.28 3.49
N MET A 290 -0.17 0.93 3.08
CA MET A 290 -1.17 1.81 3.68
C MET A 290 -1.74 2.70 2.58
N ASP A 291 -3.07 2.82 2.54
CA ASP A 291 -3.75 3.84 1.78
C ASP A 291 -4.06 5.00 2.73
N ASN A 292 -3.69 6.23 2.39
CA ASN A 292 -3.88 7.35 3.30
C ASN A 292 -4.20 8.64 2.55
N TYR A 293 -5.48 8.88 2.36
CA TYR A 293 -6.00 10.17 1.90
C TYR A 293 -6.40 11.06 3.08
N GLY A 294 -7.01 10.47 4.11
CA GLY A 294 -7.63 11.19 5.21
C GLY A 294 -6.65 12.04 6.01
N ASP A 295 -5.56 11.46 6.48
CA ASP A 295 -4.55 12.21 7.24
C ASP A 295 -3.83 13.23 6.36
N LEU A 296 -3.40 12.82 5.15
CA LEU A 296 -2.63 13.69 4.25
C LEU A 296 -3.44 14.89 3.71
N ASN A 297 -4.76 14.89 3.89
CA ASN A 297 -5.65 15.99 3.52
C ASN A 297 -6.23 16.74 4.73
N SER A 298 -5.72 16.48 5.94
CA SER A 298 -6.22 17.06 7.21
C SER A 298 -5.26 18.09 7.85
N GLY A 299 -4.41 18.75 7.05
CA GLY A 299 -3.48 19.79 7.52
C GLY A 299 -2.37 19.25 8.43
N ASN A 300 -1.78 20.13 9.25
CA ASN A 300 -0.57 19.79 10.02
C ASN A 300 -0.75 18.60 10.98
N ASP A 301 -1.87 18.51 11.68
CA ASP A 301 -2.15 17.37 12.58
C ASP A 301 -2.28 16.07 11.78
N GLY A 302 -2.86 16.14 10.59
CA GLY A 302 -2.95 15.02 9.68
C GLY A 302 -1.57 14.57 9.17
N TYR A 303 -0.70 15.50 8.80
CA TYR A 303 0.68 15.19 8.40
C TYR A 303 1.47 14.51 9.52
N ASN A 304 1.30 14.96 10.77
CA ASN A 304 1.93 14.32 11.93
C ASN A 304 1.40 12.87 12.13
N ARG A 305 0.09 12.66 12.00
CA ARG A 305 -0.48 11.30 12.09
C ARG A 305 0.00 10.40 10.95
N ALA A 306 0.01 10.90 9.71
CA ALA A 306 0.49 10.14 8.55
C ALA A 306 1.97 9.75 8.71
N ASN A 307 2.81 10.69 9.14
CA ASN A 307 4.23 10.41 9.41
C ASN A 307 4.40 9.34 10.51
N ALA A 308 3.64 9.43 11.62
CA ALA A 308 3.65 8.43 12.70
C ALA A 308 3.25 7.03 12.19
N LYS A 309 2.24 6.95 11.34
CA LYS A 309 1.76 5.69 10.74
C LYS A 309 2.77 5.10 9.76
N LEU A 310 3.42 5.92 8.94
CA LEU A 310 4.48 5.46 8.03
C LEU A 310 5.71 4.92 8.78
N LYS A 311 6.07 5.51 9.91
CA LYS A 311 7.10 4.93 10.78
C LYS A 311 6.69 3.56 11.30
N MET A 312 5.51 3.49 11.87
CA MET A 312 4.96 2.24 12.39
C MET A 312 4.97 1.15 11.32
N LEU A 313 4.54 1.49 10.10
CA LEU A 313 4.59 0.61 8.92
C LEU A 313 6.03 0.18 8.59
N SER A 314 6.96 1.12 8.60
CA SER A 314 8.40 0.86 8.34
C SER A 314 9.00 -0.08 9.38
N ILE A 315 8.68 0.11 10.67
CA ILE A 315 9.11 -0.77 11.77
C ILE A 315 8.53 -2.17 11.58
N ALA A 316 7.22 -2.27 11.32
CA ALA A 316 6.55 -3.55 11.10
C ALA A 316 7.15 -4.32 9.91
N ALA A 317 7.47 -3.61 8.82
CA ALA A 317 8.10 -4.20 7.63
C ALA A 317 9.57 -4.58 7.88
N LYS A 318 10.34 -3.76 8.60
CA LYS A 318 11.74 -4.05 8.94
C LYS A 318 11.83 -5.31 9.80
N THR A 319 11.02 -5.40 10.86
CA THR A 319 11.00 -6.55 11.77
C THR A 319 10.70 -7.87 11.06
N ARG A 320 9.93 -7.82 9.97
CA ARG A 320 9.50 -9.00 9.17
C ARG A 320 10.29 -9.20 7.89
N VAL A 321 11.24 -8.32 7.60
CA VAL A 321 12.01 -8.31 6.34
C VAL A 321 11.05 -8.20 5.14
N LYS A 322 10.08 -7.30 5.22
CA LYS A 322 9.09 -7.01 4.17
C LYS A 322 9.31 -5.63 3.57
N ILE A 323 8.67 -5.35 2.44
CA ILE A 323 8.63 -4.04 1.80
C ILE A 323 7.59 -3.18 2.50
N ALA A 324 7.86 -1.88 2.69
CA ALA A 324 6.86 -0.91 3.14
C ALA A 324 6.51 0.06 2.03
N ALA A 325 5.22 0.42 1.88
CA ALA A 325 4.76 1.32 0.83
C ALA A 325 3.55 2.17 1.24
N LEU A 326 3.47 3.39 0.73
CA LEU A 326 2.24 4.18 0.72
C LEU A 326 1.49 3.83 -0.57
N THR A 327 0.57 2.86 -0.45
CA THR A 327 -0.01 2.13 -1.58
C THR A 327 -1.09 2.89 -2.32
N GLU A 328 -1.73 3.87 -1.66
CA GLU A 328 -2.56 4.89 -2.29
C GLU A 328 -2.52 6.20 -1.50
N THR A 329 -2.51 7.32 -2.22
CA THR A 329 -2.67 8.65 -1.65
C THR A 329 -2.96 9.69 -2.73
N GLY A 330 -3.19 10.92 -2.29
CA GLY A 330 -3.28 12.10 -3.13
C GLY A 330 -4.25 13.13 -2.58
N TYR A 331 -4.12 14.35 -3.10
CA TYR A 331 -5.09 15.43 -2.91
C TYR A 331 -5.74 15.70 -4.27
N GLN A 332 -7.03 15.42 -4.38
CA GLN A 332 -7.74 15.63 -5.63
C GLN A 332 -8.05 17.11 -5.84
N VAL A 333 -7.47 17.69 -6.88
CA VAL A 333 -7.78 19.03 -7.35
C VAL A 333 -8.91 18.93 -8.36
N THR A 334 -9.97 19.72 -8.14
CA THR A 334 -11.16 19.80 -9.00
C THR A 334 -11.50 21.25 -9.33
N ALA A 335 -12.55 21.48 -10.09
CA ALA A 335 -13.04 22.84 -10.36
C ALA A 335 -13.43 23.62 -9.07
N THR A 336 -13.80 22.90 -8.00
CA THR A 336 -14.22 23.49 -6.71
C THR A 336 -13.25 23.24 -5.56
N THR A 337 -12.23 22.44 -5.76
CA THR A 337 -11.22 22.08 -4.77
C THR A 337 -9.85 22.56 -5.25
N PRO A 338 -9.39 23.74 -4.82
CA PRO A 338 -8.11 24.29 -5.28
C PRO A 338 -6.93 23.51 -4.70
N PRO A 339 -5.74 23.53 -5.35
CA PRO A 339 -4.56 22.86 -4.86
C PRO A 339 -4.09 23.48 -3.53
N ILE A 340 -3.57 22.62 -2.65
CA ILE A 340 -2.88 23.04 -1.41
C ILE A 340 -1.45 23.45 -1.79
N ASN A 341 -1.01 24.62 -1.32
CA ASN A 341 0.34 25.11 -1.56
C ASN A 341 1.40 24.18 -0.96
N ASN A 342 2.42 23.85 -1.75
CA ASN A 342 3.54 22.99 -1.34
C ASN A 342 3.13 21.62 -0.77
N TRP A 343 1.97 21.09 -1.24
CA TRP A 343 1.47 19.81 -0.76
C TRP A 343 2.45 18.66 -1.10
N PHE A 344 3.01 18.67 -2.29
CA PHE A 344 3.96 17.65 -2.73
C PHE A 344 5.35 17.87 -2.16
N SER A 345 5.95 19.03 -2.44
CA SER A 345 7.37 19.28 -2.17
C SER A 345 7.71 19.50 -0.70
N THR A 346 6.73 19.88 0.11
CA THR A 346 6.92 20.10 1.55
C THR A 346 6.12 19.10 2.37
N ASN A 347 4.79 19.09 2.25
CA ASN A 347 3.96 18.34 3.18
C ASN A 347 4.14 16.83 2.99
N LEU A 348 3.87 16.31 1.78
CA LEU A 348 4.04 14.89 1.50
C LEU A 348 5.51 14.44 1.61
N TYR A 349 6.44 15.24 1.06
CA TYR A 349 7.85 14.89 1.14
C TYR A 349 8.34 14.77 2.59
N ASN A 350 7.93 15.69 3.47
CA ASN A 350 8.30 15.62 4.88
C ASN A 350 7.64 14.44 5.58
N VAL A 351 6.37 14.14 5.27
CA VAL A 351 5.70 12.95 5.81
C VAL A 351 6.44 11.67 5.44
N LEU A 352 6.94 11.57 4.21
CA LEU A 352 7.71 10.42 3.75
C LEU A 352 9.12 10.34 4.36
N HIS A 353 9.76 11.50 4.62
CA HIS A 353 11.21 11.55 4.84
C HIS A 353 11.68 12.37 6.04
N ASP A 354 10.79 13.08 6.76
CA ASP A 354 11.17 13.95 7.88
C ASP A 354 11.38 13.14 9.17
N ASN A 355 12.46 13.51 9.88
CA ASN A 355 12.88 12.87 11.12
C ASN A 355 12.37 13.56 12.36
N ARG A 356 11.56 14.62 12.27
CA ARG A 356 11.08 15.37 13.45
C ARG A 356 10.46 14.49 14.52
N THR A 357 9.96 13.34 14.16
CA THR A 357 9.37 12.35 15.06
C THR A 357 10.15 11.04 15.06
N PHE A 358 11.25 10.90 14.27
CA PHE A 358 11.86 9.59 14.02
C PHE A 358 13.34 9.60 13.77
N ASP A 359 13.95 8.51 14.20
CA ASP A 359 15.20 8.02 13.70
C ASP A 359 15.06 7.60 12.22
N LEU A 360 15.89 8.19 11.34
CA LEU A 360 15.96 7.94 9.90
C LEU A 360 16.01 6.45 9.51
N GLN A 361 16.63 5.63 10.39
CA GLN A 361 16.78 4.20 10.14
C GLN A 361 15.46 3.44 9.99
N PHE A 362 14.31 4.06 10.32
CA PHE A 362 13.01 3.39 10.33
C PHE A 362 12.05 3.85 9.23
N ASN A 363 12.36 4.91 8.48
CA ASN A 363 11.44 5.41 7.46
C ASN A 363 11.83 4.88 6.07
N THR A 364 11.41 3.67 5.75
CA THR A 364 11.80 2.91 4.55
C THR A 364 10.62 2.71 3.61
N ILE A 365 10.00 3.78 3.15
CA ILE A 365 8.87 3.69 2.21
C ILE A 365 9.39 3.55 0.78
N SER A 366 9.20 2.37 0.21
CA SER A 366 9.76 1.99 -1.10
C SER A 366 9.06 2.67 -2.27
N TYR A 367 7.74 2.89 -2.18
CA TYR A 367 7.01 3.65 -3.19
C TYR A 367 5.80 4.38 -2.62
N VAL A 368 5.38 5.40 -3.33
CA VAL A 368 4.13 6.14 -3.14
C VAL A 368 3.31 6.09 -4.42
N MET A 369 2.02 5.75 -4.30
CA MET A 369 1.08 5.70 -5.42
C MET A 369 0.08 6.83 -5.32
N PHE A 370 0.05 7.67 -6.34
CA PHE A 370 -1.03 8.64 -6.53
C PHE A 370 -2.20 7.98 -7.28
N TRP A 371 -3.42 8.38 -6.94
CA TRP A 371 -4.58 7.87 -7.66
C TRP A 371 -4.66 8.40 -9.09
N ASN A 372 -5.59 7.87 -9.88
CA ASN A 372 -5.74 8.20 -11.29
C ASN A 372 -6.37 9.58 -11.51
N ASN A 373 -5.92 10.26 -12.55
CA ASN A 373 -6.55 11.46 -13.04
C ASN A 373 -7.80 11.14 -13.87
N THR A 374 -8.84 11.94 -13.75
CA THR A 374 -10.09 11.82 -14.52
C THR A 374 -10.47 13.15 -15.14
N LYS A 375 -11.53 13.17 -15.95
CA LYS A 375 -12.09 14.42 -16.49
C LYS A 375 -12.61 15.38 -15.39
N ASP A 376 -12.90 14.86 -14.20
CA ASP A 376 -13.51 15.61 -13.10
C ASP A 376 -12.47 16.16 -12.11
N GLY A 377 -11.21 15.72 -12.20
CA GLY A 377 -10.14 16.18 -11.33
C GLY A 377 -8.84 15.39 -11.48
N TYR A 378 -7.79 15.90 -10.87
CA TYR A 378 -6.47 15.27 -10.94
C TYR A 378 -5.82 15.16 -9.55
N TYR A 379 -5.05 14.09 -9.37
CA TYR A 379 -4.16 13.85 -8.24
C TYR A 379 -2.71 14.21 -8.58
N VAL A 380 -2.34 14.10 -9.85
CA VAL A 380 -1.00 14.42 -10.36
C VAL A 380 -1.12 15.52 -11.40
N PRO A 381 -0.43 16.67 -11.20
CA PRO A 381 -0.46 17.77 -12.17
C PRO A 381 0.30 17.42 -13.45
N ASN A 382 -0.23 17.83 -14.59
CA ASN A 382 0.30 17.54 -15.93
C ASN A 382 1.28 18.57 -16.51
N GLY A 383 1.74 19.53 -15.73
CA GLY A 383 2.65 20.58 -16.17
C GLY A 383 1.97 21.89 -16.59
N THR A 384 0.64 21.92 -16.82
CA THR A 384 -0.09 23.13 -17.24
C THR A 384 -0.90 23.77 -16.12
N VAL A 385 -1.06 23.09 -14.97
CA VAL A 385 -1.85 23.54 -13.84
C VAL A 385 -1.01 24.24 -12.78
N SER A 386 -1.63 25.00 -11.88
CA SER A 386 -0.94 25.92 -10.96
C SER A 386 0.03 25.25 -9.99
N ASN A 387 -0.21 23.99 -9.57
CA ASN A 387 0.66 23.24 -8.67
C ASN A 387 1.67 22.32 -9.40
N ALA A 388 1.85 22.48 -10.71
CA ALA A 388 2.80 21.68 -11.49
C ALA A 388 4.24 21.82 -11.00
N SER A 389 4.65 23.06 -10.67
CA SER A 389 6.00 23.33 -10.14
C SER A 389 6.25 22.67 -8.77
N ASP A 390 5.24 22.60 -7.92
CA ASP A 390 5.33 21.93 -6.61
C ASP A 390 5.58 20.42 -6.77
N PHE A 391 4.83 19.77 -7.65
CA PHE A 391 5.07 18.34 -7.95
C PHE A 391 6.43 18.10 -8.60
N LYS A 392 6.84 18.95 -9.54
CA LYS A 392 8.17 18.86 -10.17
C LYS A 392 9.28 18.98 -9.14
N THR A 393 9.19 19.96 -8.23
CA THR A 393 10.13 20.11 -7.11
C THR A 393 10.17 18.88 -6.22
N PHE A 394 9.03 18.27 -5.91
CA PHE A 394 8.95 17.00 -5.16
C PHE A 394 9.70 15.88 -5.89
N ALA A 395 9.44 15.70 -7.19
CA ALA A 395 10.03 14.65 -8.00
C ALA A 395 11.56 14.79 -8.16
N GLU A 396 12.08 16.02 -8.12
CA GLU A 396 13.51 16.33 -8.25
C GLU A 396 14.28 16.23 -6.92
N LYS A 397 13.60 16.04 -5.78
CA LYS A 397 14.28 15.90 -4.49
C LYS A 397 15.09 14.60 -4.42
N SER A 398 16.19 14.63 -3.66
CA SER A 398 17.20 13.55 -3.60
C SER A 398 16.66 12.19 -3.18
N LYS A 399 15.60 12.17 -2.35
CA LYS A 399 14.95 10.93 -1.89
C LYS A 399 13.74 10.52 -2.73
N SER A 400 13.39 11.27 -3.76
CA SER A 400 12.37 10.90 -4.74
C SER A 400 12.99 10.13 -5.91
N ALA A 401 12.24 9.18 -6.50
CA ALA A 401 12.68 8.45 -7.67
C ALA A 401 11.56 8.36 -8.72
N LEU A 402 11.83 8.89 -9.91
CA LEU A 402 11.13 8.56 -11.15
C LEU A 402 11.91 7.49 -11.90
N LEU A 403 11.41 7.03 -13.04
CA LEU A 403 12.03 5.96 -13.84
C LEU A 403 13.53 6.20 -14.11
N ASN A 404 13.94 7.43 -14.42
CA ASN A 404 15.32 7.80 -14.73
C ASN A 404 16.32 7.63 -13.57
N SER A 405 15.82 7.47 -12.35
CA SER A 405 16.64 7.31 -11.14
C SER A 405 16.38 5.99 -10.41
N LEU A 406 15.60 5.08 -11.01
CA LEU A 406 15.47 3.71 -10.52
C LEU A 406 16.72 2.88 -10.81
N PRO A 407 17.14 2.00 -9.91
CA PRO A 407 18.06 0.92 -10.26
C PRO A 407 17.36 -0.08 -11.20
N LYS A 408 18.12 -1.08 -11.70
CA LYS A 408 17.53 -2.17 -12.47
C LYS A 408 16.68 -3.07 -11.58
N MET A 409 15.39 -2.78 -11.50
CA MET A 409 14.49 -3.42 -10.53
C MET A 409 14.32 -4.92 -10.73
N TYR A 410 14.48 -5.42 -11.94
CA TYR A 410 14.26 -6.81 -12.33
C TYR A 410 15.54 -7.63 -12.51
N GLU A 411 16.69 -7.05 -12.18
CA GLU A 411 17.98 -7.73 -12.17
C GLU A 411 18.52 -7.78 -10.73
N MET A 412 18.96 -8.98 -10.29
CA MET A 412 19.59 -9.10 -8.98
C MET A 412 20.98 -8.42 -9.04
N PRO A 413 21.35 -7.59 -8.05
CA PRO A 413 22.70 -7.01 -7.99
C PRO A 413 23.76 -8.11 -7.91
N LYS A 414 24.91 -7.85 -8.56
CA LYS A 414 26.06 -8.76 -8.57
C LYS A 414 26.80 -8.77 -7.24
#